data_48bbdf77e1bf3432e66f273465434cb4
#
_entry.id   48bbdf77e1bf3432e66f273465434cb4
#
_cell.length_a   1.000
_cell.length_b   1.000
_cell.length_c   1.000
_cell.angle_alpha   90.00
_cell.angle_beta   90.00
_cell.angle_gamma   90.00
#
_symmetry.space_group_name_H-M   'P 1'
#
loop_
_entity.id
_entity.type
_entity.pdbx_description
1 polymer ?
#
loop_
_entity_poly.entity_id
_entity_poly.type
_entity_poly.pdbx_seq_one_letter_code
_entity_poly.pdbx_strand_id
1 'polypeptide(L)'
;TVSMTILGMQPDYNVINRTFMIPGVKESIAFILFGIFIGVMGPLYNKMVLILLNTNAYFTKVIPEVKAGIIGIVVALLVYFAPGLAGGGDQLGTEMLNYTFPIATVLVIGLIRWFFAPLCYATGVPGGLFSPLLLMGGILGHVFAWTLNLIGFDLNPMAFCAVGMSAFFASTICAPITGVLLILEMTACWDLTLPMLIGSALAFFTAQVLKSQPIYTALRLRCLLYTSP
;
A
#
# COMPACT_ATOMS: atom_id res chain seq x y z
N THR A 1 -6.66 20.84 -8.30
CA THR A 1 -5.86 20.85 -9.55
C THR A 1 -6.71 21.29 -10.73
N VAL A 2 -6.08 21.58 -11.89
CA VAL A 2 -6.79 21.98 -13.14
C VAL A 2 -7.82 20.92 -13.55
N SER A 3 -7.51 19.63 -13.36
CA SER A 3 -8.43 18.52 -13.60
C SER A 3 -9.70 18.62 -12.76
N MET A 4 -9.58 18.89 -11.47
CA MET A 4 -10.75 19.06 -10.57
C MET A 4 -11.61 20.26 -10.94
N THR A 5 -11.01 21.31 -11.50
CA THR A 5 -11.75 22.50 -11.93
C THR A 5 -12.55 22.23 -13.22
N ILE A 6 -12.03 21.39 -14.11
CA ILE A 6 -12.65 21.08 -15.42
C ILE A 6 -13.67 19.94 -15.29
N LEU A 7 -13.34 18.87 -14.56
CA LEU A 7 -14.12 17.63 -14.46
C LEU A 7 -15.06 17.58 -13.25
N GLY A 8 -14.96 18.56 -12.35
CA GLY A 8 -15.63 18.55 -11.07
C GLY A 8 -14.83 17.79 -9.98
N MET A 9 -15.13 18.08 -8.71
CA MET A 9 -14.49 17.38 -7.56
C MET A 9 -15.12 16.00 -7.38
N GLN A 10 -14.71 15.03 -8.19
CA GLN A 10 -15.01 13.62 -7.92
C GLN A 10 -13.70 12.91 -7.60
N PRO A 11 -13.41 12.66 -6.30
CA PRO A 11 -12.25 11.88 -5.91
C PRO A 11 -12.41 10.41 -6.32
N ASP A 12 -11.31 9.76 -6.67
CA ASP A 12 -11.30 8.35 -7.08
C ASP A 12 -11.79 7.43 -5.96
N TYR A 13 -11.43 7.73 -4.70
CA TYR A 13 -12.00 7.09 -3.53
C TYR A 13 -13.20 7.89 -3.03
N ASN A 14 -14.38 7.30 -3.10
CA ASN A 14 -15.60 7.94 -2.61
C ASN A 14 -15.67 7.82 -1.07
N VAL A 15 -15.00 8.75 -0.37
CA VAL A 15 -14.99 8.81 1.09
C VAL A 15 -16.25 9.56 1.56
N ILE A 16 -17.09 8.88 2.32
CA ILE A 16 -18.38 9.40 2.80
C ILE A 16 -18.14 10.47 3.87
N ASN A 17 -17.25 10.20 4.82
CA ASN A 17 -16.95 11.11 5.93
C ASN A 17 -15.54 11.69 5.75
N ARG A 18 -15.43 12.84 5.11
CA ARG A 18 -14.16 13.51 4.77
C ARG A 18 -13.60 14.39 5.89
N THR A 19 -14.39 14.62 6.92
CA THR A 19 -13.99 15.44 8.06
C THR A 19 -13.46 14.56 9.18
N PHE A 20 -12.19 14.72 9.49
CA PHE A 20 -11.54 14.07 10.62
C PHE A 20 -11.26 15.12 11.70
N MET A 21 -11.39 14.74 12.95
CA MET A 21 -11.02 15.63 14.05
C MET A 21 -9.53 15.96 13.98
N ILE A 22 -9.17 17.18 14.29
CA ILE A 22 -7.77 17.59 14.43
C ILE A 22 -7.12 16.68 15.47
N PRO A 23 -5.99 16.02 15.13
CA PRO A 23 -5.38 15.04 16.03
C PRO A 23 -4.93 15.68 17.34
N GLY A 24 -5.36 15.10 18.44
CA GLY A 24 -4.87 15.44 19.77
C GLY A 24 -3.40 14.99 19.97
N VAL A 25 -2.82 15.31 21.12
CA VAL A 25 -1.43 14.94 21.43
C VAL A 25 -1.20 13.43 21.37
N LYS A 26 -2.15 12.63 21.87
CA LYS A 26 -2.07 11.15 21.84
C LYS A 26 -2.09 10.60 20.42
N GLU A 27 -2.96 11.13 19.58
CA GLU A 27 -3.07 10.74 18.17
C GLU A 27 -1.82 11.16 17.38
N SER A 28 -1.27 12.33 17.66
CA SER A 28 -0.04 12.80 17.03
C SER A 28 1.16 11.88 17.35
N ILE A 29 1.29 11.43 18.60
CA ILE A 29 2.30 10.44 19.00
C ILE A 29 2.07 9.10 18.26
N ALA A 30 0.82 8.67 18.15
CA ALA A 30 0.48 7.46 17.44
C ALA A 30 0.84 7.55 15.94
N PHE A 31 0.64 8.70 15.28
CA PHE A 31 1.07 8.89 13.88
C PHE A 31 2.60 8.88 13.72
N ILE A 32 3.34 9.40 14.69
CA ILE A 32 4.81 9.32 14.69
C ILE A 32 5.27 7.85 14.78
N LEU A 33 4.76 7.10 15.74
CA LEU A 33 5.07 5.67 15.90
C LEU A 33 4.66 4.87 14.66
N PHE A 34 3.51 5.19 14.10
CA PHE A 34 3.02 4.56 12.89
C PHE A 34 3.93 4.83 11.69
N GLY A 35 4.40 6.07 11.50
CA GLY A 35 5.34 6.41 10.44
C GLY A 35 6.62 5.60 10.51
N ILE A 36 7.19 5.42 11.71
CA ILE A 36 8.38 4.57 11.94
C ILE A 36 8.06 3.10 11.61
N PHE A 37 6.93 2.58 12.08
CA PHE A 37 6.48 1.22 11.81
C PHE A 37 6.36 0.96 10.30
N ILE A 38 5.68 1.84 9.57
CA ILE A 38 5.55 1.76 8.11
C ILE A 38 6.89 1.89 7.41
N GLY A 39 7.79 2.71 7.94
CA GLY A 39 9.15 2.87 7.42
C GLY A 39 9.99 1.58 7.49
N VAL A 40 9.67 0.65 8.40
CA VAL A 40 10.26 -0.71 8.44
C VAL A 40 9.53 -1.66 7.49
N MET A 41 8.19 -1.59 7.46
CA MET A 41 7.38 -2.49 6.63
C MET A 41 7.59 -2.30 5.13
N GLY A 42 7.81 -1.06 4.65
CA GLY A 42 8.05 -0.79 3.24
C GLY A 42 9.31 -1.48 2.69
N PRO A 43 10.50 -1.30 3.29
CA PRO A 43 11.71 -2.04 2.92
C PRO A 43 11.55 -3.56 2.96
N LEU A 44 10.80 -4.08 3.95
CA LEU A 44 10.52 -5.51 4.05
C LEU A 44 9.70 -6.01 2.85
N TYR A 45 8.68 -5.25 2.47
CA TYR A 45 7.86 -5.54 1.30
C TYR A 45 8.69 -5.46 0.00
N ASN A 46 9.53 -4.44 -0.16
CA ASN A 46 10.43 -4.31 -1.31
C ASN A 46 11.35 -5.53 -1.44
N LYS A 47 11.97 -5.97 -0.34
CA LYS A 47 12.80 -7.18 -0.33
C LYS A 47 12.02 -8.41 -0.74
N MET A 48 10.78 -8.54 -0.28
CA MET A 48 9.93 -9.66 -0.64
C MET A 48 9.60 -9.68 -2.13
N VAL A 49 9.23 -8.54 -2.72
CA VAL A 49 9.00 -8.43 -4.17
C VAL A 49 10.23 -8.89 -4.94
N LEU A 50 11.43 -8.41 -4.55
CA LEU A 50 12.69 -8.77 -5.21
C LEU A 50 13.04 -10.25 -5.03
N ILE A 51 12.79 -10.84 -3.86
CA ILE A 51 13.03 -12.27 -3.61
C ILE A 51 12.13 -13.11 -4.52
N LEU A 52 10.84 -12.80 -4.61
CA LEU A 52 9.90 -13.54 -5.46
C LEU A 52 10.25 -13.43 -6.94
N LEU A 53 10.67 -12.24 -7.38
CA LEU A 53 11.20 -12.04 -8.74
C LEU A 53 12.46 -12.88 -9.00
N ASN A 54 13.39 -12.93 -8.04
CA ASN A 54 14.60 -13.73 -8.15
C ASN A 54 14.27 -15.23 -8.18
N THR A 55 13.41 -15.69 -7.29
CA THR A 55 12.99 -17.09 -7.23
C THR A 55 12.32 -17.53 -8.54
N ASN A 56 11.47 -16.67 -9.12
CA ASN A 56 10.84 -16.98 -10.41
C ASN A 56 11.88 -17.07 -11.57
N ALA A 57 12.96 -16.28 -11.48
CA ALA A 57 14.06 -16.37 -12.46
C ALA A 57 14.85 -17.68 -12.36
N TYR A 58 14.95 -18.31 -11.19
CA TYR A 58 15.57 -19.63 -11.01
C TYR A 58 14.81 -20.78 -11.70
N PHE A 59 13.48 -20.65 -11.84
CA PHE A 59 12.66 -21.63 -12.55
C PHE A 59 12.74 -21.46 -14.08
N THR A 60 13.94 -21.40 -14.63
CA THR A 60 14.19 -21.21 -16.07
C THR A 60 13.68 -22.36 -16.94
N LYS A 61 13.50 -23.56 -16.35
CA LYS A 61 13.01 -24.75 -17.06
C LYS A 61 11.50 -24.70 -17.40
N VAL A 62 10.73 -23.83 -16.74
CA VAL A 62 9.30 -23.69 -16.98
C VAL A 62 9.07 -22.49 -17.88
N ILE A 63 8.40 -22.73 -18.99
CA ILE A 63 8.05 -21.72 -20.00
C ILE A 63 7.26 -20.58 -19.32
N PRO A 64 7.58 -19.29 -19.57
CA PRO A 64 6.93 -18.15 -18.91
C PRO A 64 5.40 -18.16 -19.01
N GLU A 65 4.87 -18.63 -20.15
CA GLU A 65 3.44 -18.72 -20.41
C GLU A 65 2.74 -19.69 -19.46
N VAL A 66 3.40 -20.82 -19.14
CA VAL A 66 2.85 -21.83 -18.19
C VAL A 66 2.81 -21.26 -16.78
N LYS A 67 3.86 -20.53 -16.37
CA LYS A 67 3.87 -19.84 -15.06
C LYS A 67 2.74 -18.82 -14.94
N ALA A 68 2.60 -17.99 -15.97
CA ALA A 68 1.53 -16.99 -16.03
C ALA A 68 0.15 -17.66 -16.02
N GLY A 69 -0.02 -18.78 -16.74
CA GLY A 69 -1.23 -19.56 -16.77
C GLY A 69 -1.62 -20.13 -15.40
N ILE A 70 -0.66 -20.73 -14.67
CA ILE A 70 -0.89 -21.27 -13.32
C ILE A 70 -1.34 -20.14 -12.36
N ILE A 71 -0.61 -19.03 -12.36
CA ILE A 71 -0.97 -17.88 -11.49
C ILE A 71 -2.30 -17.29 -11.94
N GLY A 72 -2.58 -17.22 -13.23
CA GLY A 72 -3.88 -16.81 -13.78
C GLY A 72 -5.04 -17.67 -13.29
N ILE A 73 -4.87 -18.99 -13.22
CA ILE A 73 -5.86 -19.91 -12.65
C ILE A 73 -6.08 -19.61 -11.15
N VAL A 74 -5.00 -19.42 -10.38
CA VAL A 74 -5.10 -19.08 -8.97
C VAL A 74 -5.83 -17.74 -8.76
N VAL A 75 -5.52 -16.73 -9.60
CA VAL A 75 -6.24 -15.45 -9.60
C VAL A 75 -7.71 -15.66 -9.95
N ALA A 76 -8.04 -16.45 -10.97
CA ALA A 76 -9.42 -16.73 -11.36
C ALA A 76 -10.21 -17.42 -10.25
N LEU A 77 -9.61 -18.37 -9.54
CA LEU A 77 -10.22 -19.00 -8.37
C LEU A 77 -10.43 -17.99 -7.24
N LEU A 78 -9.46 -17.11 -7.00
CA LEU A 78 -9.61 -16.05 -6.00
C LEU A 78 -10.75 -15.09 -6.35
N VAL A 79 -10.87 -14.70 -7.63
CA VAL A 79 -11.98 -13.87 -8.13
C VAL A 79 -13.32 -14.57 -7.95
N TYR A 80 -13.37 -15.88 -8.19
CA TYR A 80 -14.60 -16.66 -8.08
C TYR A 80 -15.08 -16.78 -6.63
N PHE A 81 -14.16 -17.09 -5.69
CA PHE A 81 -14.52 -17.29 -4.28
C PHE A 81 -14.55 -16.00 -3.47
N ALA A 82 -13.76 -15.00 -3.83
CA ALA A 82 -13.60 -13.74 -3.08
C ALA A 82 -13.32 -12.56 -4.04
N PRO A 83 -14.33 -12.11 -4.81
CA PRO A 83 -14.17 -11.08 -5.84
C PRO A 83 -13.57 -9.78 -5.31
N GLY A 84 -13.88 -9.38 -4.07
CA GLY A 84 -13.29 -8.20 -3.42
C GLY A 84 -11.78 -8.30 -3.16
N LEU A 85 -11.20 -9.50 -3.16
CA LEU A 85 -9.75 -9.70 -2.99
C LEU A 85 -8.98 -9.63 -4.30
N ALA A 86 -9.64 -9.61 -5.44
CA ALA A 86 -9.01 -9.56 -6.75
C ALA A 86 -8.77 -8.11 -7.23
N GLY A 87 -8.01 -7.98 -8.30
CA GLY A 87 -7.69 -6.68 -8.90
C GLY A 87 -6.71 -5.83 -8.08
N GLY A 88 -6.62 -4.54 -8.39
CA GLY A 88 -5.74 -3.57 -7.72
C GLY A 88 -6.08 -3.34 -6.25
N GLY A 89 -7.37 -3.50 -5.89
CA GLY A 89 -7.86 -3.28 -4.54
C GLY A 89 -8.49 -1.91 -4.33
N ASP A 90 -8.82 -1.18 -5.39
CA ASP A 90 -9.40 0.17 -5.30
C ASP A 90 -10.75 0.16 -4.59
N GLN A 91 -11.61 -0.82 -4.91
CA GLN A 91 -12.89 -0.98 -4.23
C GLN A 91 -12.70 -1.26 -2.74
N LEU A 92 -11.80 -2.20 -2.40
CA LEU A 92 -11.50 -2.55 -1.01
C LEU A 92 -10.87 -1.37 -0.26
N GLY A 93 -9.99 -0.60 -0.92
CA GLY A 93 -9.43 0.64 -0.38
C GLY A 93 -10.51 1.67 -0.06
N THR A 94 -11.48 1.85 -0.95
CA THR A 94 -12.64 2.72 -0.71
C THR A 94 -13.48 2.26 0.48
N GLU A 95 -13.74 0.97 0.56
CA GLU A 95 -14.48 0.39 1.67
C GLU A 95 -13.74 0.55 3.00
N MET A 96 -12.42 0.34 3.03
CA MET A 96 -11.60 0.52 4.24
C MET A 96 -11.49 1.98 4.70
N LEU A 97 -11.66 2.94 3.80
CA LEU A 97 -11.72 4.36 4.14
C LEU A 97 -13.09 4.78 4.71
N ASN A 98 -14.14 4.01 4.46
CA ASN A 98 -15.50 4.34 4.85
C ASN A 98 -16.02 3.50 6.02
N TYR A 99 -15.52 2.27 6.18
CA TYR A 99 -16.03 1.32 7.15
C TYR A 99 -14.90 0.68 7.97
N THR A 100 -15.24 0.34 9.21
CA THR A 100 -14.36 -0.46 10.06
C THR A 100 -14.64 -1.94 9.82
N PHE A 101 -13.59 -2.69 9.47
CA PHE A 101 -13.69 -4.13 9.28
C PHE A 101 -13.30 -4.90 10.54
N PRO A 102 -13.87 -6.10 10.77
CA PRO A 102 -13.38 -6.99 11.81
C PRO A 102 -11.88 -7.28 11.60
N ILE A 103 -11.09 -7.19 12.65
CA ILE A 103 -9.62 -7.32 12.54
C ILE A 103 -9.19 -8.64 11.91
N ALA A 104 -9.90 -9.73 12.18
CA ALA A 104 -9.62 -11.03 11.57
C ALA A 104 -9.70 -10.95 10.03
N THR A 105 -10.70 -10.27 9.50
CA THR A 105 -10.87 -10.04 8.05
C THR A 105 -9.71 -9.22 7.49
N VAL A 106 -9.35 -8.12 8.17
CA VAL A 106 -8.24 -7.24 7.74
C VAL A 106 -6.90 -8.00 7.72
N LEU A 107 -6.63 -8.83 8.74
CA LEU A 107 -5.42 -9.65 8.81
C LEU A 107 -5.37 -10.70 7.69
N VAL A 108 -6.47 -11.40 7.43
CA VAL A 108 -6.54 -12.40 6.35
C VAL A 108 -6.32 -11.73 4.99
N ILE A 109 -7.00 -10.62 4.72
CA ILE A 109 -6.82 -9.83 3.49
C ILE A 109 -5.36 -9.36 3.38
N GLY A 110 -4.81 -8.83 4.47
CA GLY A 110 -3.42 -8.35 4.52
C GLY A 110 -2.42 -9.45 4.21
N LEU A 111 -2.56 -10.62 4.81
CA LEU A 111 -1.69 -11.77 4.53
C LEU A 111 -1.79 -12.23 3.07
N ILE A 112 -3.00 -12.38 2.54
CA ILE A 112 -3.19 -12.76 1.15
C ILE A 112 -2.53 -11.72 0.24
N ARG A 113 -2.80 -10.43 0.42
CA ARG A 113 -2.26 -9.34 -0.40
C ARG A 113 -0.75 -9.18 -0.28
N TRP A 114 -0.20 -9.41 0.92
CA TRP A 114 1.25 -9.33 1.15
C TRP A 114 2.05 -10.27 0.25
N PHE A 115 1.55 -11.49 0.03
CA PHE A 115 2.21 -12.49 -0.80
C PHE A 115 1.72 -12.48 -2.24
N PHE A 116 0.43 -12.29 -2.44
CA PHE A 116 -0.21 -12.50 -3.74
C PHE A 116 0.11 -11.39 -4.75
N ALA A 117 0.13 -10.11 -4.31
CA ALA A 117 0.45 -9.01 -5.20
C ALA A 117 1.90 -9.09 -5.74
N PRO A 118 2.94 -9.33 -4.90
CA PRO A 118 4.29 -9.60 -5.39
C PRO A 118 4.41 -10.85 -6.27
N LEU A 119 3.64 -11.90 -5.97
CA LEU A 119 3.63 -13.12 -6.77
C LEU A 119 3.07 -12.88 -8.17
N CYS A 120 1.96 -12.16 -8.29
CA CYS A 120 1.40 -11.76 -9.58
C CYS A 120 2.38 -10.91 -10.37
N TYR A 121 3.06 -9.96 -9.72
CA TYR A 121 4.06 -9.13 -10.37
C TYR A 121 5.27 -9.95 -10.84
N ALA A 122 5.65 -10.99 -10.11
CA ALA A 122 6.77 -11.87 -10.44
C ALA A 122 6.55 -12.73 -11.70
N THR A 123 5.34 -12.83 -12.23
CA THR A 123 5.06 -13.57 -13.49
C THR A 123 5.76 -12.97 -14.71
N GLY A 124 6.17 -11.71 -14.65
CA GLY A 124 6.72 -10.99 -15.80
C GLY A 124 5.66 -10.41 -16.74
N VAL A 125 4.39 -10.61 -16.44
CA VAL A 125 3.29 -9.94 -17.16
C VAL A 125 3.28 -8.46 -16.77
N PRO A 126 3.14 -7.52 -17.73
CA PRO A 126 3.06 -6.10 -17.43
C PRO A 126 1.93 -5.80 -16.45
N GLY A 127 2.24 -5.21 -15.30
CA GLY A 127 1.29 -4.86 -14.26
C GLY A 127 1.81 -3.72 -13.39
N GLY A 128 0.91 -3.02 -12.70
CA GLY A 128 1.24 -1.93 -11.79
C GLY A 128 1.35 -2.41 -10.35
N LEU A 129 2.35 -1.90 -9.62
CA LEU A 129 2.44 -2.09 -8.17
C LEU A 129 1.72 -1.00 -7.39
N PHE A 130 1.25 0.06 -8.06
CA PHE A 130 0.74 1.28 -7.45
C PHE A 130 -0.46 1.02 -6.52
N SER A 131 -1.57 0.53 -7.06
CA SER A 131 -2.80 0.29 -6.30
C SER A 131 -2.62 -0.78 -5.20
N PRO A 132 -1.92 -1.90 -5.42
CA PRO A 132 -1.59 -2.84 -4.34
C PRO A 132 -0.78 -2.23 -3.20
N LEU A 133 0.14 -1.29 -3.49
CA LEU A 133 0.93 -0.62 -2.44
C LEU A 133 0.05 0.27 -1.57
N LEU A 134 -0.86 1.03 -2.17
CA LEU A 134 -1.79 1.89 -1.42
C LEU A 134 -2.67 1.05 -0.49
N LEU A 135 -3.26 -0.01 -1.01
CA LEU A 135 -4.10 -0.89 -0.20
C LEU A 135 -3.32 -1.53 0.96
N MET A 136 -2.08 -1.97 0.73
CA MET A 136 -1.23 -2.52 1.80
C MET A 136 -0.98 -1.49 2.91
N GLY A 137 -0.71 -0.24 2.53
CA GLY A 137 -0.59 0.86 3.49
C GLY A 137 -1.86 1.04 4.32
N GLY A 138 -3.02 1.02 3.67
CA GLY A 138 -4.32 1.12 4.34
C GLY A 138 -4.59 -0.03 5.32
N ILE A 139 -4.30 -1.26 4.91
CA ILE A 139 -4.42 -2.46 5.75
C ILE A 139 -3.54 -2.34 7.00
N LEU A 140 -2.27 -1.98 6.82
CA LEU A 140 -1.33 -1.80 7.93
C LEU A 140 -1.78 -0.68 8.86
N GLY A 141 -2.41 0.38 8.33
CA GLY A 141 -3.00 1.46 9.12
C GLY A 141 -4.15 0.97 10.01
N HIS A 142 -5.07 0.18 9.46
CA HIS A 142 -6.16 -0.43 10.22
C HIS A 142 -5.66 -1.35 11.34
N VAL A 143 -4.70 -2.24 11.02
CA VAL A 143 -4.11 -3.16 12.00
C VAL A 143 -3.41 -2.40 13.11
N PHE A 144 -2.65 -1.35 12.78
CA PHE A 144 -1.93 -0.55 13.76
C PHE A 144 -2.88 0.21 14.68
N ALA A 145 -3.90 0.89 14.15
CA ALA A 145 -4.90 1.58 14.95
C ALA A 145 -5.64 0.62 15.87
N TRP A 146 -6.01 -0.56 15.37
CA TRP A 146 -6.67 -1.59 16.17
C TRP A 146 -5.77 -2.09 17.32
N THR A 147 -4.49 -2.33 17.06
CA THR A 147 -3.57 -2.79 18.11
C THR A 147 -3.38 -1.76 19.22
N LEU A 148 -3.30 -0.47 18.88
CA LEU A 148 -3.21 0.59 19.88
C LEU A 148 -4.53 0.81 20.64
N ASN A 149 -5.66 0.60 19.99
CA ASN A 149 -6.98 0.67 20.66
C ASN A 149 -7.15 -0.42 21.73
N LEU A 150 -6.50 -1.58 21.58
CA LEU A 150 -6.45 -2.61 22.63
C LEU A 150 -5.71 -2.13 23.90
N ILE A 151 -4.79 -1.18 23.77
CA ILE A 151 -3.97 -0.63 24.87
C ILE A 151 -4.66 0.61 25.49
N GLY A 152 -5.84 1.00 24.98
CA GLY A 152 -6.63 2.11 25.51
C GLY A 152 -6.42 3.44 24.78
N PHE A 153 -5.91 3.41 23.56
CA PHE A 153 -5.97 4.54 22.64
C PHE A 153 -7.33 4.48 21.92
N ASP A 154 -7.94 5.62 21.72
CA ASP A 154 -9.20 5.75 20.97
C ASP A 154 -8.88 6.36 19.59
N LEU A 155 -8.26 5.56 18.72
CA LEU A 155 -7.79 5.97 17.41
C LEU A 155 -8.81 5.61 16.34
N ASN A 156 -8.97 6.49 15.36
CA ASN A 156 -9.83 6.25 14.21
C ASN A 156 -9.10 5.40 13.14
N PRO A 157 -9.50 4.14 12.88
CA PRO A 157 -8.83 3.26 11.91
C PRO A 157 -8.86 3.80 10.49
N MET A 158 -9.89 4.57 10.09
CA MET A 158 -10.01 5.14 8.74
C MET A 158 -8.96 6.23 8.52
N ALA A 159 -8.68 7.07 9.54
CA ALA A 159 -7.61 8.07 9.46
C ALA A 159 -6.24 7.38 9.31
N PHE A 160 -5.98 6.32 10.07
CA PHE A 160 -4.75 5.53 9.95
C PHE A 160 -4.66 4.77 8.63
N CYS A 161 -5.79 4.37 8.03
CA CYS A 161 -5.85 3.81 6.69
C CYS A 161 -5.32 4.82 5.66
N ALA A 162 -5.86 6.03 5.63
CA ALA A 162 -5.45 7.08 4.69
C ALA A 162 -3.98 7.50 4.88
N VAL A 163 -3.55 7.71 6.13
CA VAL A 163 -2.13 8.02 6.44
C VAL A 163 -1.23 6.86 6.07
N GLY A 164 -1.68 5.62 6.27
CA GLY A 164 -0.95 4.41 5.92
C GLY A 164 -0.71 4.27 4.42
N MET A 165 -1.71 4.58 3.60
CA MET A 165 -1.58 4.58 2.13
C MET A 165 -0.44 5.52 1.70
N SER A 166 -0.41 6.76 2.19
CA SER A 166 0.62 7.76 1.85
C SER A 166 2.00 7.38 2.42
N ALA A 167 2.07 6.92 3.66
CA ALA A 167 3.32 6.56 4.33
C ALA A 167 3.96 5.31 3.73
N PHE A 168 3.16 4.29 3.38
CA PHE A 168 3.68 3.08 2.75
C PHE A 168 4.22 3.34 1.34
N PHE A 169 3.52 4.17 0.59
CA PHE A 169 3.99 4.67 -0.70
C PHE A 169 5.33 5.41 -0.54
N ALA A 170 5.42 6.31 0.45
CA ALA A 170 6.63 7.07 0.74
C ALA A 170 7.82 6.17 1.09
N SER A 171 7.62 5.11 1.86
CA SER A 171 8.68 4.18 2.30
C SER A 171 9.13 3.21 1.19
N THR A 172 8.22 2.80 0.30
CA THR A 172 8.52 1.83 -0.77
C THR A 172 9.11 2.48 -2.02
N ILE A 173 8.60 3.68 -2.38
CA ILE A 173 9.00 4.41 -3.61
C ILE A 173 10.00 5.51 -3.31
N CYS A 174 10.15 5.91 -2.04
CA CYS A 174 10.99 7.02 -1.59
C CYS A 174 10.55 8.39 -2.12
N ALA A 175 9.24 8.61 -2.24
CA ALA A 175 8.63 9.85 -2.72
C ALA A 175 7.54 10.35 -1.75
N PRO A 176 7.90 10.93 -0.57
CA PRO A 176 6.93 11.27 0.47
C PRO A 176 5.91 12.32 0.04
N ILE A 177 6.36 13.41 -0.59
CA ILE A 177 5.47 14.49 -1.04
C ILE A 177 4.47 13.98 -2.09
N THR A 178 4.95 13.18 -3.04
CA THR A 178 4.09 12.59 -4.08
C THR A 178 3.04 11.69 -3.46
N GLY A 179 3.41 10.86 -2.47
CA GLY A 179 2.46 9.99 -1.76
C GLY A 179 1.37 10.77 -1.05
N VAL A 180 1.73 11.84 -0.35
CA VAL A 180 0.77 12.69 0.35
C VAL A 180 -0.19 13.38 -0.62
N LEU A 181 0.34 14.07 -1.64
CA LEU A 181 -0.49 14.77 -2.62
C LEU A 181 -1.44 13.84 -3.35
N LEU A 182 -0.96 12.66 -3.70
CA LEU A 182 -1.74 11.66 -4.41
C LEU A 182 -2.93 11.18 -3.56
N ILE A 183 -2.69 10.81 -2.30
CA ILE A 183 -3.78 10.36 -1.43
C ILE A 183 -4.76 11.50 -1.11
N LEU A 184 -4.27 12.73 -0.93
CA LEU A 184 -5.14 13.89 -0.76
C LEU A 184 -6.03 14.13 -1.99
N GLU A 185 -5.50 13.97 -3.19
CA GLU A 185 -6.30 14.11 -4.42
C GLU A 185 -7.32 12.97 -4.57
N MET A 186 -6.91 11.73 -4.28
CA MET A 186 -7.78 10.55 -4.40
C MET A 186 -8.89 10.52 -3.36
N THR A 187 -8.64 11.01 -2.13
CA THR A 187 -9.59 10.92 -1.01
C THR A 187 -10.32 12.22 -0.71
N ALA A 188 -9.75 13.36 -1.11
CA ALA A 188 -10.16 14.72 -0.72
C ALA A 188 -10.23 14.96 0.81
N CYS A 189 -9.47 14.19 1.62
CA CYS A 189 -9.42 14.31 3.08
C CYS A 189 -8.34 15.28 3.52
N TRP A 190 -8.57 16.58 3.32
CA TRP A 190 -7.59 17.64 3.58
C TRP A 190 -7.20 17.79 5.06
N ASP A 191 -8.09 17.41 5.99
CA ASP A 191 -7.82 17.45 7.43
C ASP A 191 -6.68 16.50 7.84
N LEU A 192 -6.40 15.47 7.06
CA LEU A 192 -5.32 14.52 7.28
C LEU A 192 -3.98 14.92 6.66
N THR A 193 -3.88 16.13 6.06
CA THR A 193 -2.66 16.59 5.41
C THR A 193 -1.45 16.56 6.35
N LEU A 194 -1.60 17.08 7.58
CA LEU A 194 -0.52 17.12 8.55
C LEU A 194 -0.12 15.71 9.06
N PRO A 195 -1.05 14.85 9.48
CA PRO A 195 -0.75 13.44 9.79
C PRO A 195 -0.06 12.68 8.64
N MET A 196 -0.51 12.89 7.40
CA MET A 196 0.10 12.26 6.21
C MET A 196 1.52 12.75 5.99
N LEU A 197 1.79 14.06 6.12
CA LEU A 197 3.14 14.63 5.99
C LEU A 197 4.08 14.06 7.05
N ILE A 198 3.67 14.04 8.30
CA ILE A 198 4.47 13.50 9.42
C ILE A 198 4.73 12.00 9.20
N GLY A 199 3.68 11.21 8.97
CA GLY A 199 3.78 9.77 8.76
C GLY A 199 4.65 9.42 7.56
N SER A 200 4.45 10.09 6.42
CA SER A 200 5.22 9.84 5.19
C SER A 200 6.67 10.26 5.32
N ALA A 201 6.96 11.40 5.96
CA ALA A 201 8.34 11.84 6.20
C ALA A 201 9.10 10.85 7.09
N LEU A 202 8.51 10.44 8.21
CA LEU A 202 9.11 9.48 9.12
C LEU A 202 9.29 8.10 8.47
N ALA A 203 8.31 7.64 7.69
CA ALA A 203 8.41 6.39 6.95
C ALA A 203 9.54 6.44 5.91
N PHE A 204 9.67 7.53 5.18
CA PHE A 204 10.76 7.76 4.24
C PHE A 204 12.13 7.78 4.96
N PHE A 205 12.29 8.57 6.02
CA PHE A 205 13.55 8.64 6.77
C PHE A 205 13.95 7.27 7.35
N THR A 206 13.00 6.54 7.92
CA THR A 206 13.24 5.19 8.44
C THR A 206 13.68 4.24 7.34
N ALA A 207 13.03 4.27 6.17
CA ALA A 207 13.43 3.48 5.02
C ALA A 207 14.83 3.83 4.51
N GLN A 208 15.22 5.12 4.54
CA GLN A 208 16.56 5.57 4.17
C GLN A 208 17.63 5.08 5.18
N VAL A 209 17.36 5.14 6.48
CA VAL A 209 18.24 4.58 7.52
C VAL A 209 18.46 3.09 7.30
N LEU A 210 17.43 2.37 6.89
CA LEU A 210 17.51 0.94 6.54
C LEU A 210 18.16 0.69 5.15
N LYS A 211 18.64 1.75 4.47
CA LYS A 211 19.26 1.69 3.14
C LYS A 211 18.38 0.97 2.10
N SER A 212 17.07 1.16 2.19
CA SER A 212 16.13 0.60 1.24
C SER A 212 16.26 1.30 -0.11
N GLN A 213 16.41 0.52 -1.17
CA GLN A 213 16.34 1.07 -2.52
C GLN A 213 14.88 1.27 -2.93
N PRO A 214 14.54 2.38 -3.62
CA PRO A 214 13.21 2.57 -4.19
C PRO A 214 12.84 1.40 -5.10
N ILE A 215 11.63 0.86 -4.95
CA ILE A 215 11.23 -0.36 -5.67
C ILE A 215 11.39 -0.22 -7.19
N TYR A 216 10.98 0.90 -7.77
CA TYR A 216 11.10 1.11 -9.22
C TYR A 216 12.54 1.23 -9.69
N THR A 217 13.44 1.79 -8.88
CA THR A 217 14.89 1.82 -9.21
C THR A 217 15.46 0.42 -9.18
N ALA A 218 15.13 -0.38 -8.18
CA ALA A 218 15.58 -1.77 -8.09
C ALA A 218 15.07 -2.63 -9.27
N LEU A 219 13.81 -2.44 -9.67
CA LEU A 219 13.21 -3.11 -10.82
C LEU A 219 13.88 -2.69 -12.14
N ARG A 220 14.14 -1.39 -12.32
CA ARG A 220 14.84 -0.86 -13.49
C ARG A 220 16.24 -1.43 -13.62
N LEU A 221 17.03 -1.41 -12.55
CA LEU A 221 18.39 -1.97 -12.54
C LEU A 221 18.38 -3.45 -12.92
N ARG A 222 17.39 -4.19 -12.43
CA ARG A 222 17.21 -5.59 -12.79
C ARG A 222 16.91 -5.77 -14.28
N CYS A 223 15.99 -5.00 -14.86
CA CYS A 223 15.73 -5.06 -16.30
C CYS A 223 17.00 -4.83 -17.13
N LEU A 224 17.81 -3.83 -16.75
CA LEU A 224 19.05 -3.51 -17.44
C LEU A 224 20.06 -4.67 -17.36
N LEU A 225 20.16 -5.37 -16.24
CA LEU A 225 21.04 -6.54 -16.08
C LEU A 225 20.64 -7.73 -16.97
N TYR A 226 19.36 -7.86 -17.31
CA TYR A 226 18.87 -8.93 -18.18
C TYR A 226 18.89 -8.55 -19.68
N THR A 227 19.04 -7.27 -20.01
CA THR A 227 19.05 -6.76 -21.40
C THR A 227 20.46 -6.35 -21.88
N SER A 228 21.47 -6.34 -21.00
CA SER A 228 22.86 -6.18 -21.46
C SER A 228 23.34 -7.49 -22.07
N PRO A 229 23.88 -7.45 -23.32
CA PRO A 229 24.42 -8.61 -24.03
C PRO A 229 25.61 -9.24 -23.31
#